data_db25df4d94f31f0ff06e8a7ceceb3873
#
_entry.id   db25df4d94f31f0ff06e8a7ceceb3873
#
_cell.length_a   1.000
_cell.length_b   1.000
_cell.length_c   1.000
_cell.angle_alpha   90.00
_cell.angle_beta   90.00
_cell.angle_gamma   90.00
#
_symmetry.space_group_name_H-M   'P 1'
#
loop_
_entity.id
_entity.type
_entity.pdbx_description
1 polymer ?
#
loop_
_entity_poly.entity_id
_entity_poly.type
_entity_poly.pdbx_seq_one_letter_code
_entity_poly.pdbx_strand_id
1 'polypeptide(L)'
;ENPDIDYNDILNLTSDNVAKALILNPNMINEEYIKNTIIMSVNKKIRESYLGKLILDGNFSVMIPDMYAFMQHAFGQEVTGALKEFEHYSHFWNQRGKTEVVAMRSPLTWRSEVNKLNLKNNELTEKWFKYLTSGIVYNVWGCDCIIHADSDFDGDIVATTDNPVFLRCRYDNLPITYTKSTVDKEYIKEEELYLADIQSFNSEIGSITNISTAFYELLSLYEDNPEKMMEVSEILERLKLIRKCQGDSIDKAKGIKIEPMPKHWTKKVKASQDNLDIIEFINSIVADRKPYFFRYLYPKENAKYINYRKKKNDYCEMKFFRSLDELLELSDSDLSCAEKDFKYNNYLKYIPLIDYNGRMNKICHHMEKNLSEITSRCRRTHDTALEIMKSGKNPNFCESDIELMNEFYLEYKNAKKAFQLKRNNGFEDSSSAVNLLNDTIKEIRLGISDKISASLEYQCDLAIYVCYEMHPSRTKDFCWEIFGNQIIKNIEANS
;
A
#
# COMPACT_ATOMS: atom_id res chain seq x y z
N GLU A 1 25.92 -10.86 7.91
CA GLU A 1 25.56 -12.27 8.09
C GLU A 1 24.83 -12.41 9.42
N ASN A 2 23.57 -12.84 9.37
CA ASN A 2 22.80 -13.14 10.57
C ASN A 2 23.07 -14.63 10.89
N PRO A 3 23.71 -14.98 12.01
CA PRO A 3 24.15 -16.34 12.30
C PRO A 3 23.01 -17.35 12.51
N ASP A 4 21.77 -16.88 12.61
CA ASP A 4 20.58 -17.70 12.90
C ASP A 4 19.75 -18.06 11.65
N ILE A 5 20.19 -17.69 10.43
CA ILE A 5 19.45 -17.99 9.20
C ILE A 5 20.10 -19.16 8.48
N ASP A 6 19.41 -20.30 8.41
CA ASP A 6 19.80 -21.38 7.51
C ASP A 6 19.40 -21.02 6.06
N TYR A 7 20.40 -20.69 5.25
CA TYR A 7 20.21 -20.36 3.84
C TYR A 7 19.63 -21.52 3.02
N ASN A 8 19.84 -22.76 3.42
CA ASN A 8 19.26 -23.94 2.76
C ASN A 8 17.75 -24.00 2.99
N ASP A 9 17.26 -23.62 4.16
CA ASP A 9 15.83 -23.51 4.42
C ASP A 9 15.19 -22.46 3.54
N ILE A 10 15.85 -21.31 3.35
CA ILE A 10 15.34 -20.25 2.45
C ILE A 10 15.31 -20.73 1.01
N LEU A 11 16.33 -21.44 0.53
CA LEU A 11 16.35 -22.00 -0.84
C LEU A 11 15.17 -22.92 -1.11
N ASN A 12 14.77 -23.70 -0.11
CA ASN A 12 13.64 -24.63 -0.23
C ASN A 12 12.27 -23.94 -0.14
N LEU A 13 12.19 -22.83 0.61
CA LEU A 13 10.94 -22.12 0.86
C LEU A 13 10.62 -21.04 -0.18
N THR A 14 11.62 -20.48 -0.86
CA THR A 14 11.38 -19.43 -1.85
C THR A 14 11.16 -19.98 -3.25
N SER A 15 10.19 -19.41 -3.98
CA SER A 15 10.02 -19.62 -5.42
C SER A 15 10.73 -18.55 -6.27
N ASP A 16 11.36 -17.55 -5.64
CA ASP A 16 12.00 -16.42 -6.33
C ASP A 16 13.41 -16.81 -6.80
N ASN A 17 13.57 -16.90 -8.13
CA ASN A 17 14.85 -17.24 -8.75
C ASN A 17 15.95 -16.18 -8.50
N VAL A 18 15.61 -14.91 -8.31
CA VAL A 18 16.59 -13.87 -7.96
C VAL A 18 17.15 -14.11 -6.57
N ALA A 19 16.31 -14.44 -5.60
CA ALA A 19 16.74 -14.77 -4.25
C ALA A 19 17.59 -16.04 -4.25
N LYS A 20 17.15 -17.10 -4.95
CA LYS A 20 17.94 -18.36 -5.09
C LYS A 20 19.32 -18.12 -5.67
N ALA A 21 19.40 -17.37 -6.77
CA ALA A 21 20.67 -17.07 -7.43
C ALA A 21 21.67 -16.38 -6.50
N LEU A 22 21.19 -15.39 -5.71
CA LEU A 22 22.04 -14.65 -4.77
C LEU A 22 22.48 -15.48 -3.56
N ILE A 23 21.64 -16.40 -3.08
CA ILE A 23 21.98 -17.32 -1.99
C ILE A 23 23.04 -18.29 -2.46
N LEU A 24 22.89 -18.88 -3.64
CA LEU A 24 23.85 -19.82 -4.22
C LEU A 24 25.18 -19.14 -4.55
N ASN A 25 25.14 -17.98 -5.16
CA ASN A 25 26.34 -17.23 -5.50
C ASN A 25 26.12 -15.70 -5.39
N PRO A 26 26.69 -15.05 -4.36
CA PRO A 26 26.55 -13.59 -4.17
C PRO A 26 27.08 -12.75 -5.35
N ASN A 27 27.99 -13.27 -6.19
CA ASN A 27 28.50 -12.56 -7.36
C ASN A 27 27.39 -12.34 -8.42
N MET A 28 26.28 -13.06 -8.34
CA MET A 28 25.12 -12.84 -9.19
C MET A 28 24.48 -11.45 -9.03
N ILE A 29 24.82 -10.69 -7.99
CA ILE A 29 24.50 -9.26 -7.88
C ILE A 29 25.03 -8.43 -9.05
N ASN A 30 26.02 -8.91 -9.78
CA ASN A 30 26.63 -8.26 -10.94
C ASN A 30 25.94 -8.64 -12.26
N GLU A 31 24.92 -9.49 -12.22
CA GLU A 31 24.09 -9.80 -13.36
C GLU A 31 23.02 -8.70 -13.58
N GLU A 32 22.80 -8.33 -14.83
CA GLU A 32 21.97 -7.17 -15.20
C GLU A 32 20.50 -7.30 -14.74
N TYR A 33 19.88 -8.46 -14.93
CA TYR A 33 18.47 -8.67 -14.56
C TYR A 33 18.30 -8.66 -13.05
N ILE A 34 19.14 -9.39 -12.32
CA ILE A 34 19.14 -9.46 -10.86
C ILE A 34 19.33 -8.07 -10.26
N LYS A 35 20.36 -7.37 -10.69
CA LYS A 35 20.66 -6.02 -10.19
C LYS A 35 19.52 -5.04 -10.46
N ASN A 36 18.96 -5.05 -11.67
CA ASN A 36 17.84 -4.17 -12.01
C ASN A 36 16.55 -4.55 -11.25
N THR A 37 16.32 -5.84 -10.97
CA THR A 37 15.19 -6.31 -10.13
C THR A 37 15.33 -5.82 -8.70
N ILE A 38 16.54 -5.89 -8.13
CA ILE A 38 16.81 -5.34 -6.79
C ILE A 38 16.60 -3.82 -6.79
N ILE A 39 17.13 -3.09 -7.77
CA ILE A 39 16.94 -1.63 -7.88
C ILE A 39 15.45 -1.29 -7.94
N MET A 40 14.65 -2.02 -8.73
CA MET A 40 13.21 -1.81 -8.80
C MET A 40 12.52 -2.09 -7.45
N SER A 41 12.95 -3.14 -6.75
CA SER A 41 12.41 -3.49 -5.43
C SER A 41 12.75 -2.42 -4.38
N VAL A 42 14.01 -1.94 -4.35
CA VAL A 42 14.45 -0.84 -3.47
C VAL A 42 13.68 0.44 -3.78
N ASN A 43 13.58 0.83 -5.06
CA ASN A 43 12.84 2.02 -5.47
C ASN A 43 11.35 1.92 -5.10
N LYS A 44 10.75 0.72 -5.19
CA LYS A 44 9.39 0.50 -4.70
C LYS A 44 9.29 0.78 -3.21
N LYS A 45 10.22 0.30 -2.39
CA LYS A 45 10.25 0.56 -0.94
C LYS A 45 10.46 2.04 -0.62
N ILE A 46 11.32 2.72 -1.37
CA ILE A 46 11.51 4.18 -1.23
C ILE A 46 10.20 4.92 -1.51
N ARG A 47 9.49 4.59 -2.60
CA ARG A 47 8.17 5.20 -2.91
C ARG A 47 7.12 4.89 -1.85
N GLU A 48 7.11 3.65 -1.34
CA GLU A 48 6.22 3.25 -0.25
C GLU A 48 6.48 4.05 1.02
N SER A 49 7.76 4.38 1.32
CA SER A 49 8.10 5.20 2.49
C SER A 49 7.59 6.65 2.38
N TYR A 50 7.54 7.23 1.16
CA TYR A 50 6.92 8.53 0.94
C TYR A 50 5.42 8.55 1.27
N LEU A 51 4.78 7.38 1.24
CA LEU A 51 3.38 7.17 1.62
C LEU A 51 3.21 6.75 3.09
N GLY A 52 4.29 6.80 3.89
CA GLY A 52 4.27 6.37 5.28
C GLY A 52 4.15 4.86 5.48
N LYS A 53 4.37 4.04 4.45
CA LYS A 53 4.43 2.59 4.60
C LYS A 53 5.78 2.20 5.17
N LEU A 54 5.82 2.16 6.49
CA LEU A 54 7.02 1.83 7.25
C LEU A 54 7.02 0.34 7.62
N ILE A 55 8.22 -0.24 7.71
CA ILE A 55 8.40 -1.60 8.23
C ILE A 55 8.41 -1.50 9.75
N LEU A 56 7.55 -2.26 10.41
CA LEU A 56 7.42 -2.33 11.86
C LEU A 56 7.44 -3.79 12.30
N ASP A 57 8.00 -4.03 13.47
CA ASP A 57 7.83 -5.31 14.14
C ASP A 57 6.37 -5.43 14.58
N GLY A 58 5.73 -6.51 14.14
CA GLY A 58 4.33 -6.72 14.39
C GLY A 58 3.79 -7.92 13.65
N ASN A 59 2.50 -8.15 13.80
CA ASN A 59 1.82 -9.17 13.02
C ASN A 59 0.38 -8.77 12.73
N PHE A 60 -0.23 -9.50 11.79
CA PHE A 60 -1.66 -9.47 11.57
C PHE A 60 -2.29 -10.62 12.34
N SER A 61 -3.28 -10.31 13.18
CA SER A 61 -3.98 -11.27 14.03
C SER A 61 -5.47 -11.27 13.73
N VAL A 62 -6.06 -12.45 13.63
CA VAL A 62 -7.51 -12.60 13.54
C VAL A 62 -8.11 -12.26 14.90
N MET A 63 -9.18 -11.47 14.90
CA MET A 63 -9.94 -11.17 16.13
C MET A 63 -10.72 -12.40 16.55
N ILE A 64 -10.56 -12.83 17.80
CA ILE A 64 -11.22 -14.02 18.37
C ILE A 64 -11.92 -13.60 19.67
N PRO A 65 -13.19 -13.98 19.88
CA PRO A 65 -13.84 -13.74 21.16
C PRO A 65 -13.28 -14.68 22.24
N ASP A 66 -13.50 -14.38 23.51
CA ASP A 66 -13.24 -15.33 24.60
C ASP A 66 -14.13 -16.57 24.45
N MET A 67 -13.59 -17.59 23.80
CA MET A 67 -14.31 -18.84 23.52
C MET A 67 -14.64 -19.61 24.80
N TYR A 68 -13.91 -19.39 25.89
CA TYR A 68 -14.25 -20.01 27.18
C TYR A 68 -15.53 -19.38 27.73
N ALA A 69 -15.68 -18.08 27.70
CA ALA A 69 -16.90 -17.38 28.07
C ALA A 69 -18.09 -17.81 27.18
N PHE A 70 -17.87 -17.96 25.87
CA PHE A 70 -18.90 -18.45 24.95
C PHE A 70 -19.38 -19.85 25.31
N MET A 71 -18.48 -20.76 25.67
CA MET A 71 -18.83 -22.12 26.09
C MET A 71 -19.55 -22.14 27.44
N GLN A 72 -19.15 -21.29 28.40
CA GLN A 72 -19.90 -21.17 29.65
C GLN A 72 -21.36 -20.78 29.38
N HIS A 73 -21.58 -19.79 28.50
CA HIS A 73 -22.93 -19.38 28.14
C HIS A 73 -23.71 -20.52 27.44
N ALA A 74 -23.08 -21.20 26.49
CA ALA A 74 -23.71 -22.30 25.71
C ALA A 74 -24.14 -23.48 26.63
N PHE A 75 -23.41 -23.72 27.71
CA PHE A 75 -23.73 -24.75 28.68
C PHE A 75 -24.55 -24.27 29.91
N GLY A 76 -25.08 -23.03 29.85
CA GLY A 76 -25.90 -22.46 30.92
C GLY A 76 -25.16 -22.21 32.24
N GLN A 77 -23.83 -22.07 32.19
CA GLN A 77 -23.01 -21.74 33.32
C GLN A 77 -22.94 -20.22 33.51
N GLU A 78 -22.56 -19.78 34.70
CA GLU A 78 -22.22 -18.38 34.93
C GLU A 78 -21.03 -17.97 34.06
N VAL A 79 -21.19 -16.89 33.32
CA VAL A 79 -20.16 -16.39 32.38
C VAL A 79 -19.15 -15.59 33.22
N THR A 80 -17.95 -16.13 33.37
CA THR A 80 -16.83 -15.47 34.05
C THR A 80 -15.70 -15.12 33.07
N GLY A 81 -15.62 -15.84 31.94
CA GLY A 81 -14.58 -15.72 30.95
C GLY A 81 -13.21 -16.25 31.38
N ALA A 82 -12.32 -16.43 30.46
CA ALA A 82 -10.90 -16.69 30.71
C ALA A 82 -10.12 -15.37 30.87
N LEU A 83 -10.66 -14.27 30.38
CA LEU A 83 -10.12 -12.92 30.43
C LEU A 83 -11.10 -12.00 31.19
N LYS A 84 -10.55 -11.13 32.02
CA LYS A 84 -11.29 -10.07 32.70
C LYS A 84 -11.43 -8.85 31.83
N GLU A 85 -12.22 -7.87 32.26
CA GLU A 85 -12.32 -6.58 31.60
C GLU A 85 -10.92 -5.97 31.36
N PHE A 86 -10.68 -5.41 30.17
CA PHE A 86 -9.41 -4.85 29.67
C PHE A 86 -8.26 -5.88 29.56
N GLU A 87 -8.49 -7.16 29.72
CA GLU A 87 -7.50 -8.21 29.50
C GLU A 87 -7.69 -8.84 28.10
N HIS A 88 -6.58 -9.16 27.45
CA HIS A 88 -6.52 -9.76 26.13
C HIS A 88 -5.47 -10.87 26.14
N TYR A 89 -5.49 -11.75 25.15
CA TYR A 89 -4.48 -12.79 25.01
C TYR A 89 -4.01 -12.88 23.56
N SER A 90 -2.71 -13.00 23.36
CA SER A 90 -2.12 -13.33 22.07
C SER A 90 -0.96 -14.29 22.26
N HIS A 91 -1.08 -15.48 21.71
CA HIS A 91 0.00 -16.47 21.78
C HIS A 91 1.30 -15.89 21.22
N PHE A 92 1.25 -15.25 20.04
CA PHE A 92 2.40 -14.63 19.38
C PHE A 92 3.16 -13.65 20.28
N TRP A 93 2.45 -12.76 20.97
CA TRP A 93 3.05 -11.73 21.82
C TRP A 93 3.41 -12.24 23.22
N ASN A 94 2.59 -13.12 23.78
CA ASN A 94 2.85 -13.69 25.13
C ASN A 94 4.12 -14.55 25.10
N GLN A 95 4.38 -15.32 24.05
CA GLN A 95 5.63 -16.08 23.87
C GLN A 95 6.86 -15.18 23.77
N ARG A 96 6.69 -13.93 23.36
CA ARG A 96 7.74 -12.90 23.30
C ARG A 96 7.86 -12.10 24.59
N GLY A 97 7.14 -12.48 25.65
CA GLY A 97 7.15 -11.80 26.95
C GLY A 97 6.55 -10.40 26.93
N LYS A 98 5.71 -10.08 25.94
CA LYS A 98 5.07 -8.77 25.83
C LYS A 98 3.78 -8.74 26.65
N THR A 99 3.56 -7.61 27.33
CA THR A 99 2.38 -7.39 28.18
C THR A 99 1.42 -6.35 27.62
N GLU A 100 1.85 -5.57 26.66
CA GLU A 100 1.06 -4.52 26.01
C GLU A 100 1.37 -4.48 24.53
N VAL A 101 0.33 -4.30 23.72
CA VAL A 101 0.43 -4.04 22.27
C VAL A 101 -0.63 -3.05 21.86
N VAL A 102 -0.44 -2.45 20.69
CA VAL A 102 -1.48 -1.69 20.00
C VAL A 102 -2.08 -2.56 18.93
N ALA A 103 -3.41 -2.56 18.83
CA ALA A 103 -4.15 -3.19 17.75
C ALA A 103 -4.85 -2.12 16.90
N MET A 104 -4.82 -2.29 15.57
CA MET A 104 -5.39 -1.36 14.62
C MET A 104 -6.08 -2.14 13.49
N ARG A 105 -7.36 -1.84 13.24
CA ARG A 105 -8.12 -2.39 12.10
C ARG A 105 -8.19 -1.37 10.98
N SER A 106 -7.88 -1.79 9.78
CA SER A 106 -8.02 -0.93 8.59
C SER A 106 -9.46 -0.98 8.04
N PRO A 107 -9.99 0.14 7.54
CA PRO A 107 -9.42 1.47 7.42
C PRO A 107 -9.51 2.29 8.71
N LEU A 108 -8.41 2.93 9.10
CA LEU A 108 -8.33 3.83 10.26
C LEU A 108 -8.72 5.25 9.85
N THR A 109 -9.77 5.79 10.45
CA THR A 109 -10.24 7.16 10.17
C THR A 109 -10.46 8.00 11.41
N TRP A 110 -10.44 7.38 12.59
CA TRP A 110 -10.62 8.10 13.85
C TRP A 110 -9.53 7.75 14.88
N ARG A 111 -9.24 8.68 15.77
CA ARG A 111 -8.12 8.60 16.72
C ARG A 111 -8.24 7.46 17.74
N SER A 112 -9.47 7.13 18.19
CA SER A 112 -9.70 6.05 19.15
C SER A 112 -9.50 4.64 18.58
N GLU A 113 -9.42 4.49 17.26
CA GLU A 113 -9.24 3.19 16.59
C GLU A 113 -7.83 2.61 16.76
N VAL A 114 -6.90 3.37 17.35
CA VAL A 114 -5.60 2.88 17.83
C VAL A 114 -5.81 2.32 19.24
N ASN A 115 -6.13 1.04 19.32
CA ASN A 115 -6.52 0.40 20.58
C ASN A 115 -5.31 -0.23 21.29
N LYS A 116 -5.12 0.11 22.59
CA LYS A 116 -4.09 -0.48 23.42
C LYS A 116 -4.67 -1.71 24.15
N LEU A 117 -4.07 -2.85 23.93
CA LEU A 117 -4.46 -4.12 24.51
C LEU A 117 -3.48 -4.55 25.60
N ASN A 118 -4.00 -4.88 26.79
CA ASN A 118 -3.20 -5.43 27.88
C ASN A 118 -3.22 -6.95 27.78
N LEU A 119 -2.06 -7.55 27.54
CA LEU A 119 -1.94 -8.99 27.34
C LEU A 119 -1.77 -9.71 28.67
N LYS A 120 -2.54 -10.75 28.86
CA LYS A 120 -2.49 -11.63 30.06
C LYS A 120 -2.26 -13.07 29.65
N ASN A 121 -1.48 -13.75 30.46
CA ASN A 121 -1.36 -15.19 30.43
C ASN A 121 -1.75 -15.75 31.84
N ASN A 122 -2.71 -16.63 31.89
CA ASN A 122 -3.18 -17.27 33.11
C ASN A 122 -3.46 -18.77 32.86
N GLU A 123 -3.83 -19.53 33.85
CA GLU A 123 -4.06 -20.96 33.71
C GLU A 123 -5.15 -21.32 32.69
N LEU A 124 -6.20 -20.50 32.60
CA LEU A 124 -7.26 -20.73 31.61
C LEU A 124 -6.80 -20.42 30.18
N THR A 125 -6.09 -19.31 30.00
CA THR A 125 -5.58 -18.95 28.65
C THR A 125 -4.52 -19.96 28.18
N GLU A 126 -3.63 -20.41 29.07
CA GLU A 126 -2.64 -21.43 28.78
C GLU A 126 -3.28 -22.76 28.40
N LYS A 127 -4.36 -23.13 29.13
CA LYS A 127 -5.08 -24.35 28.87
C LYS A 127 -5.87 -24.33 27.56
N TRP A 128 -6.59 -23.22 27.28
CA TRP A 128 -7.60 -23.17 26.21
C TRP A 128 -7.14 -22.44 24.95
N PHE A 129 -6.23 -21.45 25.05
CA PHE A 129 -5.87 -20.57 23.95
C PHE A 129 -4.45 -20.76 23.39
N LYS A 130 -3.61 -21.61 23.99
CA LYS A 130 -2.21 -21.83 23.55
C LYS A 130 -2.05 -22.25 22.09
N TYR A 131 -3.07 -22.83 21.50
CA TYR A 131 -3.05 -23.26 20.09
C TYR A 131 -3.63 -22.20 19.12
N LEU A 132 -4.11 -21.08 19.63
CA LEU A 132 -4.60 -19.96 18.82
C LEU A 132 -3.41 -19.08 18.37
N THR A 133 -2.53 -19.64 17.56
CA THR A 133 -1.22 -19.04 17.24
C THR A 133 -1.29 -17.80 16.36
N SER A 134 -2.34 -17.64 15.54
CA SER A 134 -2.54 -16.55 14.59
C SER A 134 -3.60 -15.53 15.03
N GLY A 135 -4.16 -15.69 16.23
CA GLY A 135 -5.26 -14.86 16.72
C GLY A 135 -4.88 -13.98 17.89
N ILE A 136 -5.75 -13.00 18.15
CA ILE A 136 -5.78 -12.23 19.38
C ILE A 136 -7.15 -12.35 20.02
N VAL A 137 -7.20 -12.74 21.28
CA VAL A 137 -8.43 -13.02 22.01
C VAL A 137 -8.86 -11.77 22.78
N TYR A 138 -10.09 -11.38 22.56
CA TYR A 138 -10.75 -10.26 23.21
C TYR A 138 -11.66 -10.75 24.34
N ASN A 139 -11.66 -10.03 25.47
CA ASN A 139 -12.57 -10.31 26.56
C ASN A 139 -14.04 -10.00 26.15
N VAL A 140 -14.99 -10.53 26.89
CA VAL A 140 -16.44 -10.33 26.62
C VAL A 140 -17.03 -9.09 27.33
N TRP A 141 -16.23 -8.38 28.12
CA TRP A 141 -16.67 -7.28 28.98
C TRP A 141 -16.41 -5.90 28.39
N GLY A 142 -15.50 -5.81 27.42
CA GLY A 142 -15.02 -4.57 26.82
C GLY A 142 -15.85 -4.10 25.63
N CYS A 143 -15.48 -2.93 25.11
CA CYS A 143 -16.05 -2.32 23.91
C CYS A 143 -15.09 -2.35 22.71
N ASP A 144 -14.15 -3.28 22.70
CA ASP A 144 -13.07 -3.34 21.70
C ASP A 144 -13.60 -3.41 20.25
N CYS A 145 -14.67 -4.17 20.02
CA CYS A 145 -15.31 -4.24 18.70
C CYS A 145 -15.80 -2.86 18.23
N ILE A 146 -16.36 -2.06 19.15
CA ILE A 146 -16.80 -0.69 18.84
C ILE A 146 -15.60 0.21 18.58
N ILE A 147 -14.52 0.07 19.37
CA ILE A 147 -13.25 0.80 19.16
C ILE A 147 -12.70 0.49 17.78
N HIS A 148 -12.71 -0.78 17.36
CA HIS A 148 -12.29 -1.24 16.03
C HIS A 148 -13.35 -1.04 14.95
N ALA A 149 -14.15 0.01 15.10
CA ALA A 149 -15.08 0.42 14.07
C ALA A 149 -16.19 -0.59 13.77
N ASP A 150 -16.86 -1.06 14.85
CA ASP A 150 -17.89 -2.10 14.74
C ASP A 150 -17.39 -3.40 14.08
N SER A 151 -16.16 -3.79 14.40
CA SER A 151 -15.63 -5.09 14.00
C SER A 151 -16.47 -6.23 14.59
N ASP A 152 -16.43 -7.36 13.93
CA ASP A 152 -17.02 -8.60 14.45
C ASP A 152 -15.98 -9.76 14.40
N PHE A 153 -16.41 -10.95 14.80
CA PHE A 153 -15.53 -12.11 14.91
C PHE A 153 -15.71 -13.09 13.75
N ASP A 154 -16.11 -12.59 12.58
CA ASP A 154 -16.33 -13.39 11.36
C ASP A 154 -15.06 -13.59 10.52
N GLY A 155 -13.92 -13.10 11.00
CA GLY A 155 -12.63 -13.17 10.31
C GLY A 155 -11.93 -11.81 10.23
N ASP A 156 -12.43 -10.80 10.92
CA ASP A 156 -11.79 -9.49 11.02
C ASP A 156 -10.34 -9.61 11.50
N ILE A 157 -9.45 -8.83 10.89
CA ILE A 157 -8.02 -8.85 11.13
C ILE A 157 -7.57 -7.50 11.65
N VAL A 158 -6.73 -7.51 12.67
CA VAL A 158 -6.05 -6.34 13.23
C VAL A 158 -4.53 -6.45 13.00
N ALA A 159 -3.91 -5.34 12.68
CA ALA A 159 -2.45 -5.20 12.76
C ALA A 159 -2.06 -4.92 14.20
N THR A 160 -1.13 -5.69 14.75
CA THR A 160 -0.65 -5.52 16.13
C THR A 160 0.84 -5.22 16.17
N THR A 161 1.27 -4.34 17.09
CA THR A 161 2.67 -3.98 17.30
C THR A 161 2.93 -3.60 18.76
N ASP A 162 4.13 -3.91 19.26
CA ASP A 162 4.62 -3.46 20.57
C ASP A 162 5.49 -2.19 20.45
N ASN A 163 5.51 -1.56 19.27
CA ASN A 163 6.33 -0.38 19.03
C ASN A 163 6.00 0.75 20.02
N PRO A 164 6.99 1.27 20.76
CA PRO A 164 6.76 2.25 21.83
C PRO A 164 6.20 3.58 21.33
N VAL A 165 6.40 3.94 20.08
CA VAL A 165 5.81 5.15 19.49
C VAL A 165 4.30 4.98 19.40
N PHE A 166 3.82 3.84 18.88
CA PHE A 166 2.39 3.56 18.78
C PHE A 166 1.73 3.43 20.15
N LEU A 167 2.40 2.78 21.11
CA LEU A 167 1.91 2.67 22.50
C LEU A 167 1.72 4.05 23.15
N ARG A 168 2.58 5.04 22.84
CA ARG A 168 2.44 6.43 23.32
C ARG A 168 1.42 7.26 22.55
N CYS A 169 1.13 6.91 21.31
CA CYS A 169 0.19 7.65 20.44
C CYS A 169 -1.27 7.31 20.68
N ARG A 170 -1.58 6.51 21.68
CA ARG A 170 -2.96 6.19 22.06
C ARG A 170 -3.71 7.44 22.52
N TYR A 171 -4.95 7.56 22.07
CA TYR A 171 -5.90 8.52 22.61
C TYR A 171 -6.87 7.81 23.55
N ASP A 172 -6.98 8.31 24.79
CA ASP A 172 -7.94 7.79 25.79
C ASP A 172 -9.36 8.35 25.55
N ASN A 173 -9.77 8.43 24.29
CA ASN A 173 -11.09 8.90 23.93
C ASN A 173 -12.06 7.73 23.78
N LEU A 174 -13.31 7.97 24.19
CA LEU A 174 -14.40 7.04 23.95
C LEU A 174 -14.54 6.75 22.45
N PRO A 175 -14.89 5.51 22.05
CA PRO A 175 -15.19 5.18 20.67
C PRO A 175 -16.36 6.03 20.16
N ILE A 176 -16.39 6.24 18.86
CA ILE A 176 -17.56 6.87 18.24
C ILE A 176 -18.69 5.84 18.23
N THR A 177 -19.79 6.21 18.86
CA THR A 177 -21.03 5.44 18.79
C THR A 177 -22.06 6.18 17.97
N TYR A 178 -22.75 5.49 17.09
CA TYR A 178 -23.86 6.01 16.32
C TYR A 178 -24.97 4.98 16.21
N THR A 179 -26.21 5.45 16.05
CA THR A 179 -27.34 4.55 15.84
C THR A 179 -27.21 3.95 14.45
N LYS A 180 -27.11 2.60 14.39
CA LYS A 180 -27.11 1.89 13.12
C LYS A 180 -28.48 2.05 12.45
N SER A 181 -28.45 2.25 11.13
CA SER A 181 -29.65 2.23 10.32
C SER A 181 -30.23 0.81 10.36
N THR A 182 -31.51 0.69 10.72
CA THR A 182 -32.21 -0.60 10.64
C THR A 182 -32.68 -0.82 9.20
N VAL A 183 -32.46 -2.02 8.70
CA VAL A 183 -32.97 -2.45 7.39
C VAL A 183 -34.16 -3.35 7.64
N ASP A 184 -35.28 -3.09 6.97
CA ASP A 184 -36.43 -3.98 7.01
C ASP A 184 -36.07 -5.30 6.35
N LYS A 185 -36.46 -6.40 6.98
CA LYS A 185 -36.22 -7.74 6.43
C LYS A 185 -37.12 -7.95 5.22
N GLU A 186 -36.51 -8.16 4.07
CA GLU A 186 -37.22 -8.49 2.82
C GLU A 186 -36.84 -9.89 2.37
N TYR A 187 -37.75 -10.55 1.59
CA TYR A 187 -37.41 -11.79 0.95
C TYR A 187 -36.43 -11.57 -0.19
N ILE A 188 -35.36 -12.35 -0.21
CA ILE A 188 -34.34 -12.30 -1.26
C ILE A 188 -35.01 -12.76 -2.59
N LYS A 189 -34.93 -11.90 -3.61
CA LYS A 189 -35.31 -12.21 -4.97
C LYS A 189 -34.07 -12.41 -5.82
N GLU A 190 -34.09 -13.37 -6.74
CA GLU A 190 -32.96 -13.74 -7.58
C GLU A 190 -32.42 -12.53 -8.38
N GLU A 191 -33.30 -11.66 -8.86
CA GLU A 191 -32.97 -10.44 -9.61
C GLU A 191 -32.24 -9.39 -8.74
N GLU A 192 -32.50 -9.37 -7.44
CA GLU A 192 -31.90 -8.44 -6.49
C GLU A 192 -30.49 -8.85 -6.08
N LEU A 193 -30.14 -10.14 -6.17
CA LEU A 193 -28.77 -10.64 -5.90
C LEU A 193 -27.77 -10.01 -6.87
N TYR A 194 -28.10 -9.96 -8.15
CA TYR A 194 -27.24 -9.35 -9.17
C TYR A 194 -27.06 -7.84 -8.95
N LEU A 195 -28.11 -7.14 -8.53
CA LEU A 195 -28.04 -5.71 -8.19
C LEU A 195 -27.20 -5.47 -6.93
N ALA A 196 -27.32 -6.33 -5.93
CA ALA A 196 -26.51 -6.27 -4.72
C ALA A 196 -25.02 -6.47 -5.02
N ASP A 197 -24.68 -7.43 -5.89
CA ASP A 197 -23.31 -7.66 -6.35
C ASP A 197 -22.75 -6.44 -7.08
N ILE A 198 -23.46 -5.87 -8.04
CA ILE A 198 -23.02 -4.64 -8.74
C ILE A 198 -22.83 -3.48 -7.77
N GLN A 199 -23.71 -3.33 -6.78
CA GLN A 199 -23.62 -2.28 -5.79
C GLN A 199 -22.44 -2.46 -4.84
N SER A 200 -22.09 -3.71 -4.49
CA SER A 200 -20.94 -4.03 -3.62
C SER A 200 -19.61 -3.72 -4.30
N PHE A 201 -19.48 -3.93 -5.62
CA PHE A 201 -18.29 -3.58 -6.40
C PHE A 201 -18.04 -2.06 -6.49
N ASN A 202 -19.06 -1.23 -6.34
CA ASN A 202 -18.96 0.23 -6.39
C ASN A 202 -18.83 0.85 -4.98
N SER A 203 -18.02 0.25 -4.11
CA SER A 203 -17.84 0.79 -2.77
C SER A 203 -17.10 2.14 -2.82
N GLU A 204 -17.67 3.16 -2.18
CA GLU A 204 -17.08 4.50 -2.07
C GLU A 204 -16.04 4.61 -0.94
N ILE A 205 -15.68 3.50 -0.28
CA ILE A 205 -14.79 3.46 0.90
C ILE A 205 -13.49 4.20 0.64
N GLY A 206 -12.84 3.95 -0.50
CA GLY A 206 -11.59 4.62 -0.87
C GLY A 206 -11.76 6.13 -1.07
N SER A 207 -12.87 6.55 -1.66
CA SER A 207 -13.21 7.98 -1.84
C SER A 207 -13.43 8.67 -0.49
N ILE A 208 -14.20 8.04 0.40
CA ILE A 208 -14.49 8.53 1.75
C ILE A 208 -13.19 8.64 2.56
N THR A 209 -12.33 7.64 2.52
CA THR A 209 -11.02 7.65 3.18
C THR A 209 -10.13 8.79 2.67
N ASN A 210 -10.11 9.05 1.36
CA ASN A 210 -9.35 10.15 0.77
C ASN A 210 -9.86 11.52 1.24
N ILE A 211 -11.18 11.68 1.40
CA ILE A 211 -11.79 12.90 1.94
C ILE A 211 -11.40 13.07 3.42
N SER A 212 -11.47 12.02 4.22
CA SER A 212 -10.99 12.04 5.61
C SER A 212 -9.53 12.51 5.70
N THR A 213 -8.66 11.96 4.84
CA THR A 213 -7.25 12.36 4.80
C THR A 213 -7.06 13.83 4.44
N ALA A 214 -7.87 14.38 3.53
CA ALA A 214 -7.83 15.81 3.20
C ALA A 214 -8.30 16.69 4.37
N PHE A 215 -9.28 16.23 5.17
CA PHE A 215 -9.69 16.94 6.40
C PHE A 215 -8.62 16.89 7.48
N TYR A 216 -7.85 15.80 7.63
CA TYR A 216 -6.72 15.77 8.55
C TYR A 216 -5.60 16.73 8.14
N GLU A 217 -5.36 16.89 6.85
CA GLU A 217 -4.42 17.89 6.36
C GLU A 217 -4.93 19.32 6.63
N LEU A 218 -6.22 19.56 6.42
CA LEU A 218 -6.84 20.85 6.72
C LEU A 218 -6.83 21.13 8.23
N LEU A 219 -7.05 20.13 9.07
CA LEU A 219 -6.99 20.25 10.53
C LEU A 219 -5.63 20.78 10.98
N SER A 220 -4.54 20.32 10.35
CA SER A 220 -3.18 20.77 10.71
C SER A 220 -2.91 22.24 10.43
N LEU A 221 -3.73 22.89 9.60
CA LEU A 221 -3.67 24.34 9.39
C LEU A 221 -4.16 25.14 10.60
N TYR A 222 -5.09 24.55 11.36
CA TYR A 222 -5.84 25.26 12.41
C TYR A 222 -5.55 24.75 13.83
N GLU A 223 -5.07 23.49 14.00
CA GLU A 223 -4.99 22.85 15.32
C GLU A 223 -4.10 23.57 16.34
N ASP A 224 -3.09 24.31 15.88
CA ASP A 224 -2.16 25.05 16.73
C ASP A 224 -2.56 26.54 16.94
N ASN A 225 -3.69 26.99 16.35
CA ASN A 225 -4.14 28.37 16.45
C ASN A 225 -5.36 28.50 17.39
N PRO A 226 -5.22 29.10 18.58
CA PRO A 226 -6.32 29.26 19.53
C PRO A 226 -7.53 30.07 18.99
N GLU A 227 -7.32 30.96 18.02
CA GLU A 227 -8.40 31.76 17.42
C GLU A 227 -9.24 30.93 16.44
N LYS A 228 -8.80 29.73 16.07
CA LYS A 228 -9.42 28.82 15.08
C LYS A 228 -10.13 27.61 15.69
N MET A 229 -10.50 27.72 16.97
CA MET A 229 -11.16 26.61 17.69
C MET A 229 -12.51 26.20 17.08
N MET A 230 -13.23 27.14 16.44
CA MET A 230 -14.48 26.82 15.76
C MET A 230 -14.25 25.94 14.52
N GLU A 231 -13.27 26.31 13.70
CA GLU A 231 -12.87 25.53 12.53
C GLU A 231 -12.36 24.14 12.93
N VAL A 232 -11.55 24.04 13.99
CA VAL A 232 -11.07 22.77 14.53
C VAL A 232 -12.24 21.88 14.99
N SER A 233 -13.18 22.45 15.76
CA SER A 233 -14.35 21.71 16.25
C SER A 233 -15.21 21.18 15.12
N GLU A 234 -15.51 22.01 14.13
CA GLU A 234 -16.32 21.61 12.97
C GLU A 234 -15.62 20.53 12.12
N ILE A 235 -14.30 20.65 11.89
CA ILE A 235 -13.54 19.63 11.16
C ILE A 235 -13.59 18.30 11.92
N LEU A 236 -13.43 18.29 13.23
CA LEU A 236 -13.51 17.07 14.04
C LEU A 236 -14.90 16.43 13.97
N GLU A 237 -15.97 17.21 14.02
CA GLU A 237 -17.34 16.68 13.85
C GLU A 237 -17.55 16.11 12.44
N ARG A 238 -17.04 16.76 11.38
CA ARG A 238 -17.08 16.21 10.03
C ARG A 238 -16.31 14.88 9.93
N LEU A 239 -15.13 14.78 10.56
CA LEU A 239 -14.36 13.53 10.60
C LEU A 239 -15.12 12.40 11.28
N LYS A 240 -15.86 12.65 12.36
CA LYS A 240 -16.73 11.65 13.00
C LYS A 240 -17.86 11.19 12.05
N LEU A 241 -18.49 12.13 11.35
CA LEU A 241 -19.55 11.81 10.40
C LEU A 241 -19.00 11.06 9.18
N ILE A 242 -17.80 11.42 8.70
CA ILE A 242 -17.11 10.68 7.64
C ILE A 242 -16.82 9.24 8.09
N ARG A 243 -16.43 9.03 9.35
CA ARG A 243 -16.23 7.70 9.91
C ARG A 243 -17.53 6.88 9.90
N LYS A 244 -18.67 7.50 10.23
CA LYS A 244 -20.00 6.88 10.10
C LYS A 244 -20.26 6.50 8.63
N CYS A 245 -20.13 7.45 7.70
CA CYS A 245 -20.32 7.18 6.26
C CYS A 245 -19.43 6.01 5.75
N GLN A 246 -18.22 5.87 6.30
CA GLN A 246 -17.33 4.79 5.95
C GLN A 246 -17.87 3.44 6.45
N GLY A 247 -18.37 3.35 7.69
CA GLY A 247 -19.03 2.17 8.22
C GLY A 247 -20.27 1.79 7.41
N ASP A 248 -21.15 2.76 7.13
CA ASP A 248 -22.34 2.56 6.29
C ASP A 248 -21.96 2.07 4.87
N SER A 249 -20.81 2.54 4.33
CA SER A 249 -20.32 2.08 3.02
C SER A 249 -19.80 0.65 3.04
N ILE A 250 -19.22 0.21 4.14
CA ILE A 250 -18.82 -1.21 4.34
C ILE A 250 -20.06 -2.09 4.42
N ASP A 251 -21.07 -1.66 5.15
CA ASP A 251 -22.31 -2.39 5.37
C ASP A 251 -23.37 -2.22 4.24
N LYS A 252 -23.00 -1.52 3.18
CA LYS A 252 -23.89 -1.31 2.01
C LYS A 252 -24.41 -2.63 1.41
N ALA A 253 -23.57 -3.65 1.38
CA ALA A 253 -23.96 -4.98 0.91
C ALA A 253 -25.07 -5.63 1.78
N LYS A 254 -25.22 -5.19 3.03
CA LYS A 254 -26.29 -5.60 3.96
C LYS A 254 -27.58 -4.79 3.77
N GLY A 255 -27.68 -3.94 2.71
CA GLY A 255 -28.85 -3.12 2.41
C GLY A 255 -28.90 -1.77 3.11
N ILE A 256 -27.84 -1.36 3.80
CA ILE A 256 -27.78 -0.05 4.48
C ILE A 256 -27.71 1.05 3.42
N LYS A 257 -28.59 2.07 3.55
CA LYS A 257 -28.57 3.26 2.71
C LYS A 257 -27.53 4.25 3.22
N ILE A 258 -26.58 4.60 2.35
CA ILE A 258 -25.57 5.60 2.65
C ILE A 258 -26.17 6.98 2.45
N GLU A 259 -26.13 7.81 3.49
CA GLU A 259 -26.44 9.24 3.35
C GLU A 259 -25.27 9.93 2.62
N PRO A 260 -25.52 10.63 1.50
CA PRO A 260 -24.47 11.30 0.77
C PRO A 260 -23.86 12.43 1.59
N MET A 261 -22.54 12.49 1.64
CA MET A 261 -21.85 13.61 2.29
C MET A 261 -22.24 14.95 1.68
N PRO A 262 -22.43 16.01 2.51
CA PRO A 262 -22.77 17.33 2.03
C PRO A 262 -21.76 17.87 1.01
N LYS A 263 -22.22 18.34 -0.12
CA LYS A 263 -21.37 18.82 -1.23
C LYS A 263 -20.43 19.96 -0.81
N HIS A 264 -20.83 20.78 0.16
CA HIS A 264 -20.02 21.89 0.66
C HIS A 264 -18.82 21.46 1.51
N TRP A 265 -18.68 20.17 1.82
CA TRP A 265 -17.50 19.66 2.49
C TRP A 265 -16.29 19.54 1.54
N THR A 266 -16.56 19.33 0.25
CA THR A 266 -15.52 19.11 -0.76
C THR A 266 -15.55 20.13 -1.90
N LYS A 267 -16.56 21.04 -1.90
CA LYS A 267 -16.68 22.09 -2.92
C LYS A 267 -17.06 23.41 -2.27
N LYS A 268 -16.34 24.48 -2.63
CA LYS A 268 -16.65 25.83 -2.17
C LYS A 268 -18.03 26.27 -2.59
N VAL A 269 -18.71 26.96 -1.68
CA VAL A 269 -20.02 27.60 -1.91
C VAL A 269 -19.76 28.96 -2.52
N LYS A 270 -20.57 29.34 -3.50
CA LYS A 270 -20.51 30.69 -4.10
C LYS A 270 -20.98 31.74 -3.09
N ALA A 271 -20.27 32.85 -3.03
CA ALA A 271 -20.65 33.96 -2.16
C ALA A 271 -22.06 34.50 -2.53
N SER A 272 -22.88 34.75 -1.49
CA SER A 272 -24.15 35.43 -1.57
C SER A 272 -24.08 36.65 -0.62
N GLN A 273 -24.71 37.78 -1.00
CA GLN A 273 -24.61 39.01 -0.22
C GLN A 273 -25.25 38.90 1.17
N ASP A 274 -26.21 38.00 1.37
CA ASP A 274 -26.97 37.88 2.61
C ASP A 274 -26.29 37.06 3.73
N ASN A 275 -25.22 36.33 3.44
CA ASN A 275 -24.58 35.39 4.40
C ASN A 275 -23.04 35.27 4.20
N LEU A 276 -22.36 36.39 3.99
CA LEU A 276 -20.92 36.41 3.66
C LEU A 276 -20.08 35.72 4.73
N ASP A 277 -20.28 36.02 6.01
CA ASP A 277 -19.47 35.47 7.11
C ASP A 277 -19.64 33.96 7.25
N ILE A 278 -20.86 33.46 7.09
CA ILE A 278 -21.18 32.02 7.14
C ILE A 278 -20.55 31.30 5.95
N ILE A 279 -20.63 31.89 4.77
CA ILE A 279 -20.06 31.30 3.54
C ILE A 279 -18.52 31.32 3.62
N GLU A 280 -17.93 32.36 4.17
CA GLU A 280 -16.49 32.44 4.39
C GLU A 280 -16.03 31.38 5.37
N PHE A 281 -16.72 31.21 6.51
CA PHE A 281 -16.44 30.13 7.45
C PHE A 281 -16.59 28.75 6.80
N ILE A 282 -17.69 28.46 6.09
CA ILE A 282 -17.87 27.17 5.38
C ILE A 282 -16.75 26.95 4.39
N ASN A 283 -16.36 27.98 3.64
CA ASN A 283 -15.30 27.87 2.62
C ASN A 283 -13.89 27.75 3.22
N SER A 284 -13.66 28.20 4.45
CA SER A 284 -12.37 28.02 5.14
C SER A 284 -12.11 26.57 5.49
N ILE A 285 -13.16 25.78 5.72
CA ILE A 285 -13.08 24.36 6.14
C ILE A 285 -13.53 23.38 5.04
N VAL A 286 -13.28 23.72 3.76
CA VAL A 286 -13.56 22.84 2.61
C VAL A 286 -12.33 22.01 2.26
N ALA A 287 -12.47 20.69 2.24
CA ALA A 287 -11.46 19.75 1.79
C ALA A 287 -11.56 19.53 0.26
N ASP A 288 -11.32 20.60 -0.52
CA ASP A 288 -11.46 20.61 -1.98
C ASP A 288 -10.23 20.08 -2.74
N ARG A 289 -9.15 19.85 -2.04
CA ARG A 289 -7.87 19.42 -2.62
C ARG A 289 -7.24 18.29 -1.79
N LYS A 290 -6.43 17.48 -2.45
CA LYS A 290 -5.72 16.37 -1.82
C LYS A 290 -4.40 16.84 -1.19
N PRO A 291 -3.93 16.20 -0.10
CA PRO A 291 -2.61 16.45 0.47
C PRO A 291 -1.46 16.18 -0.49
N TYR A 292 -0.31 16.82 -0.27
CA TYR A 292 0.88 16.75 -1.11
C TYR A 292 1.38 15.32 -1.37
N PHE A 293 1.43 14.46 -0.35
CA PHE A 293 1.92 13.08 -0.50
C PHE A 293 1.10 12.23 -1.48
N PHE A 294 -0.12 12.64 -1.86
CA PHE A 294 -0.94 11.98 -2.88
C PHE A 294 -0.29 11.96 -4.26
N ARG A 295 0.74 12.79 -4.51
CA ARG A 295 1.54 12.71 -5.73
C ARG A 295 2.20 11.34 -5.93
N TYR A 296 2.51 10.63 -4.85
CA TYR A 296 3.09 9.29 -4.88
C TYR A 296 2.05 8.18 -4.92
N LEU A 297 0.82 8.49 -4.55
CA LEU A 297 -0.30 7.54 -4.58
C LEU A 297 -0.98 7.50 -5.95
N TYR A 298 -1.16 8.66 -6.59
CA TYR A 298 -1.88 8.79 -7.85
C TYR A 298 -1.04 9.48 -8.94
N PRO A 299 -0.58 8.74 -9.97
CA PRO A 299 0.23 9.30 -11.06
C PRO A 299 -0.41 10.51 -11.77
N LYS A 300 -1.75 10.50 -11.93
CA LYS A 300 -2.50 11.62 -12.53
C LYS A 300 -2.40 12.90 -11.69
N GLU A 301 -2.45 12.79 -10.37
CA GLU A 301 -2.33 13.94 -9.46
C GLU A 301 -0.89 14.48 -9.47
N ASN A 302 0.10 13.60 -9.52
CA ASN A 302 1.50 14.02 -9.67
C ASN A 302 1.73 14.77 -10.98
N ALA A 303 1.20 14.27 -12.09
CA ALA A 303 1.33 14.93 -13.38
C ALA A 303 0.67 16.33 -13.38
N LYS A 304 -0.51 16.48 -12.78
CA LYS A 304 -1.17 17.79 -12.60
C LYS A 304 -0.30 18.74 -11.78
N TYR A 305 0.25 18.26 -10.67
CA TYR A 305 1.09 19.04 -9.76
C TYR A 305 2.38 19.51 -10.45
N ILE A 306 3.09 18.61 -11.12
CA ILE A 306 4.34 18.94 -11.85
C ILE A 306 4.05 19.97 -12.95
N ASN A 307 3.01 19.74 -13.78
CA ASN A 307 2.65 20.67 -14.84
C ASN A 307 2.25 22.05 -14.31
N TYR A 308 1.53 22.09 -13.18
CA TYR A 308 1.17 23.33 -12.53
C TYR A 308 2.40 24.09 -12.05
N ARG A 309 3.31 23.43 -11.32
CA ARG A 309 4.56 24.02 -10.84
C ARG A 309 5.42 24.56 -11.98
N LYS A 310 5.60 23.79 -13.05
CA LYS A 310 6.35 24.20 -14.23
C LYS A 310 5.79 25.49 -14.81
N LYS A 311 4.49 25.55 -15.08
CA LYS A 311 3.84 26.77 -15.63
C LYS A 311 4.02 27.99 -14.70
N LYS A 312 3.98 27.78 -13.38
CA LYS A 312 4.16 28.86 -12.40
C LYS A 312 5.61 29.28 -12.26
N ASN A 313 6.56 28.34 -12.40
CA ASN A 313 7.97 28.65 -12.43
C ASN A 313 8.31 29.52 -13.67
N ASP A 314 7.87 29.10 -14.86
CA ASP A 314 8.06 29.87 -16.11
C ASP A 314 7.50 31.29 -15.96
N TYR A 315 6.34 31.45 -15.29
CA TYR A 315 5.77 32.78 -15.01
C TYR A 315 6.63 33.59 -14.03
N CYS A 316 7.16 32.97 -12.95
CA CYS A 316 8.03 33.64 -11.99
C CYS A 316 9.32 34.12 -12.62
N GLU A 317 9.98 33.27 -13.41
CA GLU A 317 11.21 33.63 -14.14
C GLU A 317 11.00 34.82 -15.10
N MET A 318 9.87 34.80 -15.82
CA MET A 318 9.54 35.88 -16.77
C MET A 318 9.19 37.20 -16.07
N LYS A 319 8.46 37.16 -14.93
CA LYS A 319 7.89 38.35 -14.31
C LYS A 319 8.72 38.89 -13.16
N PHE A 320 9.33 38.00 -12.38
CA PHE A 320 10.05 38.34 -11.15
C PHE A 320 11.54 38.07 -11.23
N PHE A 321 12.03 37.51 -12.34
CA PHE A 321 13.44 37.13 -12.57
C PHE A 321 13.99 36.20 -11.47
N ARG A 322 13.12 35.34 -10.93
CA ARG A 322 13.42 34.36 -9.88
C ARG A 322 12.71 33.05 -10.16
N SER A 323 13.29 31.96 -9.70
CA SER A 323 12.59 30.68 -9.71
C SER A 323 11.40 30.66 -8.74
N LEU A 324 10.44 29.79 -8.98
CA LEU A 324 9.31 29.60 -8.08
C LEU A 324 9.77 29.18 -6.66
N ASP A 325 10.78 28.30 -6.58
CA ASP A 325 11.27 27.79 -5.29
C ASP A 325 11.95 28.91 -4.48
N GLU A 326 12.82 29.73 -5.10
CA GLU A 326 13.39 30.91 -4.47
C GLU A 326 12.31 31.88 -3.94
N LEU A 327 11.25 32.12 -4.73
CA LEU A 327 10.17 33.01 -4.30
C LEU A 327 9.39 32.45 -3.10
N LEU A 328 9.17 31.12 -3.06
CA LEU A 328 8.42 30.46 -1.97
C LEU A 328 9.22 30.40 -0.67
N GLU A 329 10.54 30.33 -0.73
CA GLU A 329 11.44 30.30 0.44
C GLU A 329 11.62 31.66 1.11
N LEU A 330 11.38 32.77 0.38
CA LEU A 330 11.49 34.11 0.94
C LEU A 330 10.42 34.38 2.00
N SER A 331 10.85 35.10 3.06
CA SER A 331 9.92 35.61 4.07
C SER A 331 9.00 36.68 3.47
N ASP A 332 7.82 36.85 4.06
CA ASP A 332 6.86 37.85 3.55
C ASP A 332 7.39 39.27 3.62
N SER A 333 8.35 39.58 4.54
CA SER A 333 9.02 40.88 4.61
C SER A 333 9.88 41.17 3.38
N ASP A 334 10.40 40.11 2.74
CA ASP A 334 11.36 40.21 1.63
C ASP A 334 10.68 40.19 0.25
N LEU A 335 9.37 39.91 0.23
CA LEU A 335 8.55 39.88 -0.97
C LEU A 335 7.90 41.23 -1.28
N SER A 336 7.94 41.65 -2.53
CA SER A 336 7.17 42.79 -3.03
C SER A 336 5.66 42.50 -2.97
N CYS A 337 4.81 43.53 -3.04
CA CYS A 337 3.36 43.37 -3.07
C CYS A 337 2.88 42.48 -4.22
N ALA A 338 3.52 42.55 -5.39
CA ALA A 338 3.17 41.73 -6.54
C ALA A 338 3.56 40.25 -6.36
N GLU A 339 4.70 39.98 -5.70
CA GLU A 339 5.15 38.64 -5.38
C GLU A 339 4.25 38.00 -4.30
N LYS A 340 3.83 38.77 -3.29
CA LYS A 340 2.85 38.32 -2.29
C LYS A 340 1.51 37.98 -2.92
N ASP A 341 0.97 38.84 -3.78
CA ASP A 341 -0.28 38.56 -4.49
C ASP A 341 -0.16 37.30 -5.35
N PHE A 342 0.96 37.14 -6.07
CA PHE A 342 1.22 35.92 -6.81
C PHE A 342 1.30 34.69 -5.89
N LYS A 343 2.07 34.75 -4.78
CA LYS A 343 2.24 33.64 -3.83
C LYS A 343 0.90 33.18 -3.27
N TYR A 344 0.11 34.09 -2.73
CA TYR A 344 -1.13 33.75 -2.00
C TYR A 344 -2.38 33.66 -2.89
N ASN A 345 -2.60 34.61 -3.76
CA ASN A 345 -3.82 34.69 -4.55
C ASN A 345 -3.77 33.96 -5.90
N ASN A 346 -2.55 33.60 -6.35
CA ASN A 346 -2.38 32.92 -7.61
C ASN A 346 -1.79 31.52 -7.46
N TYR A 347 -0.67 31.36 -6.72
CA TYR A 347 -0.02 30.07 -6.61
C TYR A 347 -0.69 29.17 -5.58
N LEU A 348 -0.67 29.53 -4.29
CA LEU A 348 -1.20 28.70 -3.20
C LEU A 348 -2.71 28.48 -3.27
N LYS A 349 -3.44 29.47 -3.79
CA LYS A 349 -4.89 29.36 -3.97
C LYS A 349 -5.32 28.27 -4.95
N TYR A 350 -4.53 28.00 -5.98
CA TYR A 350 -4.87 27.08 -7.08
C TYR A 350 -3.95 25.88 -7.22
N ILE A 351 -3.00 25.70 -6.31
CA ILE A 351 -2.13 24.53 -6.31
C ILE A 351 -2.96 23.23 -6.20
N PRO A 352 -2.74 22.21 -7.05
CA PRO A 352 -3.56 21.01 -7.06
C PRO A 352 -3.47 20.14 -5.80
N LEU A 353 -2.30 20.15 -5.15
CA LEU A 353 -2.04 19.42 -3.91
C LEU A 353 -1.68 20.41 -2.80
N ILE A 354 -2.32 20.27 -1.64
CA ILE A 354 -2.10 21.15 -0.49
C ILE A 354 -1.03 20.61 0.45
N ASP A 355 -0.30 21.53 1.05
CA ASP A 355 0.68 21.25 2.07
C ASP A 355 0.55 22.24 3.21
N TYR A 356 -0.16 21.84 4.25
CA TYR A 356 -0.38 22.62 5.47
C TYR A 356 0.48 22.07 6.63
N ASN A 357 1.59 21.40 6.32
CA ASN A 357 2.43 20.73 7.30
C ASN A 357 1.73 19.63 8.11
N GLY A 358 0.72 18.99 7.53
CA GLY A 358 0.09 17.81 8.11
C GLY A 358 1.08 16.68 8.36
N ARG A 359 0.78 15.82 9.32
CA ARG A 359 1.72 14.78 9.78
C ARG A 359 2.21 13.88 8.66
N MET A 360 1.34 13.51 7.72
CA MET A 360 1.73 12.68 6.58
C MET A 360 2.60 13.44 5.58
N ASN A 361 2.32 14.72 5.32
CA ASN A 361 3.19 15.54 4.47
C ASN A 361 4.57 15.73 5.11
N LYS A 362 4.64 15.93 6.44
CA LYS A 362 5.93 15.98 7.17
C LYS A 362 6.74 14.70 7.02
N ILE A 363 6.10 13.52 7.13
CA ILE A 363 6.76 12.22 6.88
C ILE A 363 7.24 12.16 5.43
N CYS A 364 6.39 12.51 4.47
CA CYS A 364 6.73 12.52 3.05
C CYS A 364 7.96 13.39 2.76
N HIS A 365 7.98 14.63 3.22
CA HIS A 365 9.14 15.53 3.05
C HIS A 365 10.39 15.03 3.75
N HIS A 366 10.24 14.45 4.95
CA HIS A 366 11.37 13.85 5.64
C HIS A 366 11.99 12.72 4.81
N MET A 367 11.16 11.86 4.23
CA MET A 367 11.63 10.76 3.37
C MET A 367 12.23 11.27 2.06
N GLU A 368 11.61 12.27 1.40
CA GLU A 368 12.15 12.91 0.21
C GLU A 368 13.55 13.52 0.44
N LYS A 369 13.76 14.11 1.60
CA LYS A 369 15.04 14.72 1.98
C LYS A 369 16.14 13.68 2.22
N ASN A 370 15.79 12.51 2.77
CA ASN A 370 16.76 11.51 3.23
C ASN A 370 16.92 10.33 2.26
N LEU A 371 15.98 10.11 1.36
CA LEU A 371 15.98 8.98 0.42
C LEU A 371 15.79 9.49 -1.00
N SER A 372 16.53 8.90 -1.94
CA SER A 372 16.36 9.15 -3.37
C SER A 372 16.30 7.84 -4.14
N GLU A 373 15.45 7.81 -5.17
CA GLU A 373 15.39 6.65 -6.05
C GLU A 373 16.70 6.48 -6.83
N ILE A 374 17.09 5.22 -7.01
CA ILE A 374 18.25 4.87 -7.82
C ILE A 374 17.86 5.04 -9.29
N THR A 375 18.44 6.03 -9.95
CA THR A 375 18.15 6.34 -11.36
C THR A 375 19.02 5.58 -12.35
N SER A 376 20.22 5.15 -11.91
CA SER A 376 21.13 4.36 -12.75
C SER A 376 20.64 2.92 -12.87
N ARG A 377 20.57 2.43 -14.13
CA ARG A 377 20.31 1.01 -14.41
C ARG A 377 21.62 0.32 -14.72
N CYS A 378 21.77 -0.94 -14.30
CA CYS A 378 22.81 -1.79 -14.83
C CYS A 378 22.55 -2.05 -16.30
N ARG A 379 23.54 -1.85 -17.15
CA ARG A 379 23.43 -2.04 -18.60
C ARG A 379 24.37 -3.09 -19.15
N ARG A 380 25.13 -3.74 -18.28
CA ARG A 380 26.10 -4.77 -18.66
C ARG A 380 26.21 -5.79 -17.53
N THR A 381 26.09 -7.06 -17.88
CA THR A 381 26.40 -8.19 -17.02
C THR A 381 27.92 -8.38 -16.98
N HIS A 382 28.46 -8.67 -15.80
CA HIS A 382 29.87 -8.99 -15.66
C HIS A 382 30.12 -10.39 -16.23
N ASP A 383 31.23 -10.60 -16.97
CA ASP A 383 31.50 -11.85 -17.68
C ASP A 383 31.49 -13.05 -16.75
N THR A 384 32.01 -12.91 -15.52
CA THR A 384 31.98 -13.99 -14.51
C THR A 384 30.57 -14.40 -14.11
N ALA A 385 29.62 -13.47 -13.99
CA ALA A 385 28.22 -13.79 -13.68
C ALA A 385 27.54 -14.50 -14.86
N LEU A 386 27.87 -14.12 -16.09
CA LEU A 386 27.36 -14.76 -17.29
C LEU A 386 27.85 -16.21 -17.42
N GLU A 387 29.13 -16.45 -17.15
CA GLU A 387 29.70 -17.81 -17.18
C GLU A 387 29.09 -18.74 -16.12
N ILE A 388 28.77 -18.20 -14.92
CA ILE A 388 28.11 -18.97 -13.85
C ILE A 388 26.70 -19.41 -14.27
N MET A 389 25.99 -18.62 -15.09
CA MET A 389 24.64 -18.93 -15.56
C MET A 389 24.59 -20.01 -16.65
N LYS A 390 25.67 -20.22 -17.39
CA LYS A 390 25.74 -21.17 -18.49
C LYS A 390 26.01 -22.62 -17.99
N SER A 391 25.69 -23.61 -18.83
CA SER A 391 25.92 -25.02 -18.49
C SER A 391 27.41 -25.42 -18.40
N GLY A 392 28.34 -24.55 -18.81
CA GLY A 392 29.75 -24.83 -18.91
C GLY A 392 30.17 -25.68 -20.13
N LYS A 393 29.20 -26.13 -20.94
CA LYS A 393 29.46 -27.01 -22.11
C LYS A 393 29.87 -26.26 -23.37
N ASN A 394 29.74 -24.93 -23.39
CA ASN A 394 30.04 -24.04 -24.53
C ASN A 394 29.54 -24.59 -25.88
N PRO A 395 28.28 -24.91 -26.06
CA PRO A 395 27.77 -25.54 -27.25
C PRO A 395 27.91 -24.63 -28.48
N ASN A 396 28.24 -25.21 -29.65
CA ASN A 396 28.10 -24.53 -30.92
C ASN A 396 26.61 -24.50 -31.28
N PHE A 397 26.01 -23.35 -31.32
CA PHE A 397 24.59 -23.20 -31.68
C PHE A 397 24.38 -23.34 -33.19
N CYS A 398 23.32 -24.09 -33.57
CA CYS A 398 22.87 -24.15 -34.95
C CYS A 398 22.19 -22.83 -35.34
N GLU A 399 22.42 -22.37 -36.57
CA GLU A 399 21.87 -21.10 -37.06
C GLU A 399 20.35 -21.11 -37.06
N SER A 400 19.72 -22.23 -37.44
CA SER A 400 18.25 -22.42 -37.36
C SER A 400 17.72 -22.35 -35.95
N ASP A 401 18.44 -22.84 -34.96
CA ASP A 401 18.00 -22.80 -33.56
C ASP A 401 18.12 -21.39 -32.99
N ILE A 402 19.13 -20.63 -33.40
CA ILE A 402 19.28 -19.22 -33.05
C ILE A 402 18.09 -18.40 -33.59
N GLU A 403 17.73 -18.62 -34.88
CA GLU A 403 16.58 -17.94 -35.49
C GLU A 403 15.29 -18.27 -34.76
N LEU A 404 15.02 -19.55 -34.51
CA LEU A 404 13.84 -20.00 -33.78
C LEU A 404 13.76 -19.42 -32.34
N MET A 405 14.86 -19.46 -31.60
CA MET A 405 14.90 -18.90 -30.25
C MET A 405 14.69 -17.39 -30.25
N ASN A 406 15.21 -16.69 -31.27
CA ASN A 406 14.97 -15.26 -31.45
C ASN A 406 13.51 -14.93 -31.81
N GLU A 407 12.82 -15.80 -32.57
CA GLU A 407 11.37 -15.66 -32.83
C GLU A 407 10.59 -15.74 -31.50
N PHE A 408 10.84 -16.74 -30.66
CA PHE A 408 10.22 -16.86 -29.35
C PHE A 408 10.54 -15.68 -28.41
N TYR A 409 11.77 -15.18 -28.48
CA TYR A 409 12.14 -13.95 -27.75
C TYR A 409 11.29 -12.75 -28.19
N LEU A 410 11.08 -12.56 -29.50
CA LEU A 410 10.26 -11.47 -30.03
C LEU A 410 8.79 -11.63 -29.68
N GLU A 411 8.25 -12.84 -29.73
CA GLU A 411 6.90 -13.17 -29.30
C GLU A 411 6.67 -12.80 -27.82
N TYR A 412 7.57 -13.23 -26.94
CA TYR A 412 7.55 -12.86 -25.54
C TYR A 412 7.58 -11.34 -25.34
N LYS A 413 8.44 -10.62 -26.05
CA LYS A 413 8.53 -9.16 -25.95
C LYS A 413 7.25 -8.47 -26.37
N ASN A 414 6.59 -8.96 -27.41
CA ASN A 414 5.30 -8.43 -27.87
C ASN A 414 4.19 -8.67 -26.84
N ALA A 415 4.12 -9.87 -26.27
CA ALA A 415 3.17 -10.19 -25.23
C ALA A 415 3.36 -9.31 -23.97
N LYS A 416 4.60 -9.12 -23.54
CA LYS A 416 4.92 -8.27 -22.39
C LYS A 416 4.60 -6.79 -22.65
N LYS A 417 4.83 -6.30 -23.86
CA LYS A 417 4.44 -4.94 -24.27
C LYS A 417 2.92 -4.75 -24.26
N ALA A 418 2.18 -5.72 -24.77
CA ALA A 418 0.71 -5.73 -24.76
C ALA A 418 0.17 -5.72 -23.32
N PHE A 419 0.74 -6.54 -22.45
CA PHE A 419 0.42 -6.55 -21.01
C PHE A 419 0.64 -5.18 -20.36
N GLN A 420 1.79 -4.55 -20.59
CA GLN A 420 2.08 -3.22 -20.04
C GLN A 420 1.11 -2.14 -20.53
N LEU A 421 0.73 -2.16 -21.81
CA LEU A 421 -0.25 -1.23 -22.37
C LEU A 421 -1.63 -1.40 -21.75
N LYS A 422 -2.11 -2.63 -21.57
CA LYS A 422 -3.39 -2.93 -20.89
C LYS A 422 -3.38 -2.41 -19.44
N ARG A 423 -2.31 -2.66 -18.70
CA ARG A 423 -2.14 -2.20 -17.32
C ARG A 423 -2.15 -0.67 -17.21
N ASN A 424 -1.50 0.05 -18.13
CA ASN A 424 -1.42 1.51 -18.10
C ASN A 424 -2.73 2.19 -18.47
N ASN A 425 -3.57 1.55 -19.29
CA ASN A 425 -4.84 2.11 -19.73
C ASN A 425 -6.00 1.89 -18.75
N GLY A 426 -5.77 1.18 -17.63
CA GLY A 426 -6.78 0.97 -16.59
C GLY A 426 -7.97 0.11 -17.06
N PHE A 427 -7.84 -0.57 -18.20
CA PHE A 427 -8.83 -1.52 -18.70
C PHE A 427 -8.54 -2.91 -18.12
N GLU A 428 -9.55 -3.43 -17.43
CA GLU A 428 -9.69 -4.80 -16.93
C GLU A 428 -8.88 -5.23 -15.70
N ASP A 429 -9.48 -6.13 -14.96
CA ASP A 429 -8.90 -6.92 -13.87
C ASP A 429 -7.43 -7.24 -14.13
N SER A 430 -6.58 -6.74 -13.27
CA SER A 430 -5.14 -7.04 -13.33
C SER A 430 -4.87 -8.56 -13.33
N SER A 431 -5.78 -9.37 -12.80
CA SER A 431 -5.74 -10.84 -12.78
C SER A 431 -5.87 -11.46 -14.18
N SER A 432 -6.79 -10.99 -15.00
CA SER A 432 -7.03 -11.50 -16.37
C SER A 432 -5.82 -11.22 -17.29
N ALA A 433 -5.24 -10.01 -17.19
CA ALA A 433 -4.06 -9.66 -17.96
C ALA A 433 -2.80 -10.45 -17.54
N VAL A 434 -2.65 -10.72 -16.23
CA VAL A 434 -1.57 -11.56 -15.68
C VAL A 434 -1.72 -13.01 -16.16
N ASN A 435 -2.94 -13.56 -16.12
CA ASN A 435 -3.22 -14.92 -16.59
C ASN A 435 -2.87 -15.09 -18.07
N LEU A 436 -3.25 -14.13 -18.91
CA LEU A 436 -2.91 -14.15 -20.33
C LEU A 436 -1.40 -14.15 -20.58
N LEU A 437 -0.63 -13.34 -19.87
CA LEU A 437 0.82 -13.34 -19.98
C LEU A 437 1.43 -14.69 -19.53
N ASN A 438 0.94 -15.25 -18.42
CA ASN A 438 1.38 -16.53 -17.91
C ASN A 438 1.08 -17.69 -18.89
N ASP A 439 -0.07 -17.65 -19.55
CA ASP A 439 -0.43 -18.65 -20.55
C ASP A 439 0.45 -18.53 -21.78
N THR A 440 0.74 -17.31 -22.27
CA THR A 440 1.71 -17.10 -23.35
C THR A 440 3.12 -17.61 -22.97
N ILE A 441 3.56 -17.38 -21.74
CA ILE A 441 4.85 -17.92 -21.26
C ILE A 441 4.88 -19.46 -21.29
N LYS A 442 3.77 -20.12 -20.91
CA LYS A 442 3.65 -21.58 -20.99
C LYS A 442 3.71 -22.07 -22.44
N GLU A 443 2.97 -21.42 -23.35
CA GLU A 443 2.96 -21.72 -24.78
C GLU A 443 4.36 -21.60 -25.39
N ILE A 444 5.09 -20.52 -25.07
CA ILE A 444 6.47 -20.33 -25.51
C ILE A 444 7.39 -21.46 -25.01
N ARG A 445 7.27 -21.86 -23.74
CA ARG A 445 8.09 -22.98 -23.19
C ARG A 445 7.81 -24.28 -23.93
N LEU A 446 6.54 -24.61 -24.20
CA LEU A 446 6.16 -25.79 -24.96
C LEU A 446 6.67 -25.69 -26.40
N GLY A 447 6.49 -24.55 -27.06
CA GLY A 447 6.95 -24.34 -28.43
C GLY A 447 8.47 -24.47 -28.59
N ILE A 448 9.26 -23.98 -27.62
CA ILE A 448 10.72 -24.17 -27.61
C ILE A 448 11.05 -25.65 -27.49
N SER A 449 10.43 -26.35 -26.54
CA SER A 449 10.68 -27.79 -26.31
C SER A 449 10.33 -28.64 -27.52
N ASP A 450 9.27 -28.28 -28.26
CA ASP A 450 8.81 -29.05 -29.43
C ASP A 450 9.65 -28.78 -30.69
N LYS A 451 10.08 -27.52 -30.90
CA LYS A 451 10.77 -27.11 -32.14
C LYS A 451 12.28 -27.21 -32.06
N ILE A 452 12.87 -27.06 -30.88
CA ILE A 452 14.30 -27.18 -30.67
C ILE A 452 14.58 -28.53 -29.98
N SER A 453 14.87 -29.57 -30.78
CA SER A 453 15.10 -30.94 -30.32
C SER A 453 16.48 -31.08 -29.69
N ALA A 454 16.74 -30.41 -28.57
CA ALA A 454 18.01 -30.42 -27.84
C ALA A 454 17.76 -30.49 -26.31
N SER A 455 18.82 -30.71 -25.54
CA SER A 455 18.69 -30.73 -24.07
C SER A 455 18.27 -29.39 -23.51
N LEU A 456 17.61 -29.39 -22.35
CA LEU A 456 17.20 -28.18 -21.67
C LEU A 456 18.35 -27.23 -21.35
N GLU A 457 19.55 -27.78 -21.10
CA GLU A 457 20.79 -27.04 -20.89
C GLU A 457 21.18 -26.26 -22.16
N TYR A 458 21.13 -26.93 -23.33
CA TYR A 458 21.41 -26.30 -24.61
C TYR A 458 20.41 -25.17 -24.91
N GLN A 459 19.10 -25.44 -24.72
CA GLN A 459 18.05 -24.42 -24.91
C GLN A 459 18.26 -23.24 -23.98
N CYS A 460 18.67 -23.46 -22.73
CA CYS A 460 18.97 -22.43 -21.75
C CYS A 460 20.17 -21.57 -22.19
N ASP A 461 21.29 -22.21 -22.56
CA ASP A 461 22.48 -21.50 -23.03
C ASP A 461 22.20 -20.70 -24.32
N LEU A 462 21.39 -21.25 -25.23
CA LEU A 462 20.92 -20.54 -26.43
C LEU A 462 20.05 -19.32 -26.09
N ALA A 463 19.13 -19.42 -25.11
CA ALA A 463 18.34 -18.29 -24.65
C ALA A 463 19.22 -17.21 -24.00
N ILE A 464 20.23 -17.60 -23.23
CA ILE A 464 21.25 -16.70 -22.67
C ILE A 464 21.99 -15.99 -23.81
N TYR A 465 22.46 -16.73 -24.84
CA TYR A 465 23.10 -16.17 -26.00
C TYR A 465 22.23 -15.12 -26.71
N VAL A 466 20.96 -15.45 -27.00
CA VAL A 466 20.02 -14.51 -27.65
C VAL A 466 19.82 -13.24 -26.78
N CYS A 467 19.65 -13.40 -25.47
CA CYS A 467 19.42 -12.27 -24.58
C CYS A 467 20.65 -11.36 -24.38
N TYR A 468 21.83 -11.93 -24.24
CA TYR A 468 23.03 -11.18 -23.83
C TYR A 468 23.93 -10.79 -25.00
N GLU A 469 24.03 -11.64 -26.02
CA GLU A 469 24.90 -11.40 -27.17
C GLU A 469 24.13 -10.75 -28.36
N MET A 470 22.96 -11.29 -28.72
CA MET A 470 22.17 -10.71 -29.84
C MET A 470 21.42 -9.44 -29.45
N HIS A 471 20.93 -9.37 -28.20
CA HIS A 471 20.14 -8.24 -27.70
C HIS A 471 20.77 -7.60 -26.45
N PRO A 472 22.04 -7.13 -26.48
CA PRO A 472 22.76 -6.66 -25.29
C PRO A 472 22.12 -5.44 -24.63
N SER A 473 21.43 -4.57 -25.38
CA SER A 473 20.80 -3.36 -24.87
C SER A 473 19.34 -3.56 -24.38
N ARG A 474 18.82 -4.79 -24.45
CA ARG A 474 17.44 -5.11 -24.07
C ARG A 474 17.40 -5.78 -22.69
N THR A 475 16.18 -5.81 -22.10
CA THR A 475 15.94 -6.48 -20.80
C THR A 475 16.18 -7.99 -20.91
N LYS A 476 16.68 -8.61 -19.83
CA LYS A 476 17.08 -10.03 -19.76
C LYS A 476 15.98 -10.92 -19.18
N ASP A 477 14.78 -10.39 -19.02
CA ASP A 477 13.64 -11.07 -18.39
C ASP A 477 13.23 -12.37 -19.14
N PHE A 478 13.40 -12.45 -20.46
CA PHE A 478 13.04 -13.66 -21.21
C PHE A 478 13.77 -14.92 -20.71
N CYS A 479 15.10 -14.90 -20.61
CA CYS A 479 15.83 -16.07 -20.18
C CYS A 479 15.51 -16.45 -18.73
N TRP A 480 15.33 -15.47 -17.84
CA TRP A 480 14.99 -15.71 -16.44
C TRP A 480 13.56 -16.21 -16.25
N GLU A 481 12.59 -15.69 -17.00
CA GLU A 481 11.19 -16.13 -16.90
C GLU A 481 10.94 -17.48 -17.57
N ILE A 482 11.64 -17.79 -18.67
CA ILE A 482 11.51 -19.08 -19.37
C ILE A 482 12.37 -20.17 -18.75
N PHE A 483 13.65 -19.90 -18.51
CA PHE A 483 14.65 -20.90 -18.09
C PHE A 483 15.17 -20.69 -16.66
N GLY A 484 14.53 -19.88 -15.83
CA GLY A 484 15.04 -19.53 -14.50
C GLY A 484 15.42 -20.73 -13.64
N ASN A 485 14.63 -21.80 -13.66
CA ASN A 485 14.95 -23.03 -12.92
C ASN A 485 16.21 -23.73 -13.44
N GLN A 486 16.46 -23.70 -14.75
CA GLN A 486 17.69 -24.29 -15.31
C GLN A 486 18.90 -23.40 -15.02
N ILE A 487 18.74 -22.08 -15.09
CA ILE A 487 19.78 -21.12 -14.69
C ILE A 487 20.19 -21.35 -13.22
N ILE A 488 19.21 -21.55 -12.30
CA ILE A 488 19.53 -21.86 -10.91
C ILE A 488 20.35 -23.15 -10.76
N LYS A 489 19.98 -24.22 -11.49
CA LYS A 489 20.79 -25.47 -11.51
C LYS A 489 22.21 -25.26 -12.03
N ASN A 490 22.36 -24.44 -13.08
CA ASN A 490 23.66 -24.09 -13.61
C ASN A 490 24.50 -23.30 -12.58
N ILE A 491 23.88 -22.31 -11.90
CA ILE A 491 24.55 -21.58 -10.83
C ILE A 491 25.00 -22.50 -9.71
N GLU A 492 24.12 -23.40 -9.27
CA GLU A 492 24.44 -24.40 -8.23
C GLU A 492 25.61 -25.30 -8.63
N ALA A 493 25.69 -25.73 -9.88
CA ALA A 493 26.76 -26.57 -10.40
C ALA A 493 28.10 -25.82 -10.58
N ASN A 494 28.08 -24.52 -10.82
CA ASN A 494 29.23 -23.67 -11.09
C ASN A 494 29.68 -22.83 -9.87
N SER A 495 29.00 -22.94 -8.73
CA SER A 495 29.33 -22.25 -7.46
C SER A 495 30.10 -23.13 -6.54
#